data_ab5375278005b9ce02e4da289e12e533
#
_entry.id   ab5375278005b9ce02e4da289e12e533
#
_cell.length_a   1.000
_cell.length_b   1.000
_cell.length_c   1.000
_cell.angle_alpha   90.00
_cell.angle_beta   90.00
_cell.angle_gamma   90.00
#
_symmetry.space_group_name_H-M   'P 1'
#
loop_
_entity.id
_entity.type
_entity.pdbx_description
1 polymer ?
#
loop_
_entity_poly.entity_id
_entity_poly.type
_entity_poly.pdbx_seq_one_letter_code
_entity_poly.pdbx_strand_id
1 'polypeptide(L)'
;MSAAPLFDLHCRRCPRLASYLDEVKEQYPDYHARPVPSFGPERPRLLIVGLAPGMHGANRTGRPFTGDHAGRLLYETLHGLGLSNQPESVHRRDALELNHCRITNAVKCVPPQNKPVGAEVRNCNAFLAAELAAVASGGVIFALGGVAHGAVLKALALKPKDFPFGHGNEHRLDDGRWLVDSYHCSRYNTQTRRLTTVMFRRVMGRARTLAKIPRQRG
;
A
#
# COMPACT_ATOMS: atom_id res chain seq x y z
N MET A 1 3.01 -16.42 24.64
CA MET A 1 2.54 -16.81 23.29
C MET A 1 3.26 -15.87 22.30
N SER A 2 4.18 -16.39 21.50
CA SER A 2 4.85 -15.61 20.45
C SER A 2 3.80 -15.15 19.44
N ALA A 3 3.69 -13.83 19.23
CA ALA A 3 2.84 -13.29 18.18
C ALA A 3 3.28 -13.87 16.84
N ALA A 4 2.33 -14.42 16.07
CA ALA A 4 2.62 -14.88 14.72
C ALA A 4 3.31 -13.78 13.92
N PRO A 5 4.35 -14.09 13.10
CA PRO A 5 5.02 -13.06 12.33
C PRO A 5 4.00 -12.34 11.44
N LEU A 6 4.03 -11.00 11.47
CA LEU A 6 3.14 -10.12 10.71
C LEU A 6 3.22 -10.34 9.18
N PHE A 7 4.21 -11.10 8.72
CA PHE A 7 4.47 -11.32 7.31
C PHE A 7 5.34 -12.57 7.09
N ASP A 8 5.08 -13.31 6.00
CA ASP A 8 5.82 -14.50 5.60
C ASP A 8 6.37 -14.36 4.17
N LEU A 9 7.70 -14.23 4.06
CA LEU A 9 8.43 -14.14 2.78
C LEU A 9 8.36 -15.44 1.95
N HIS A 10 8.00 -16.54 2.56
CA HIS A 10 7.90 -17.86 1.94
C HIS A 10 6.45 -18.33 1.75
N CYS A 11 5.48 -17.40 1.92
CA CYS A 11 4.06 -17.70 1.79
C CYS A 11 3.73 -18.23 0.39
N ARG A 12 3.08 -19.40 0.33
CA ARG A 12 2.61 -20.05 -0.91
C ARG A 12 1.12 -20.38 -0.85
N ARG A 13 0.33 -19.65 -0.05
CA ARG A 13 -1.12 -19.91 0.16
C ARG A 13 -1.96 -19.70 -1.12
N CYS A 14 -1.42 -19.07 -2.15
CA CYS A 14 -2.06 -18.80 -3.43
C CYS A 14 -1.30 -19.56 -4.53
N PRO A 15 -1.71 -20.78 -4.93
CA PRO A 15 -0.94 -21.59 -5.90
C PRO A 15 -0.64 -20.87 -7.20
N ARG A 16 -1.64 -20.15 -7.79
CA ARG A 16 -1.46 -19.38 -9.02
C ARG A 16 -0.38 -18.29 -8.88
N LEU A 17 -0.34 -17.58 -7.76
CA LEU A 17 0.66 -16.54 -7.52
C LEU A 17 2.03 -17.15 -7.20
N ALA A 18 2.06 -18.27 -6.48
CA ALA A 18 3.29 -18.97 -6.17
C ALA A 18 3.96 -19.52 -7.43
N SER A 19 3.22 -20.19 -8.33
CA SER A 19 3.74 -20.64 -9.63
C SER A 19 4.21 -19.48 -10.48
N TYR A 20 3.43 -18.40 -10.54
CA TYR A 20 3.82 -17.21 -11.30
C TYR A 20 5.09 -16.54 -10.77
N LEU A 21 5.30 -16.52 -9.46
CA LEU A 21 6.56 -16.03 -8.87
C LEU A 21 7.75 -16.92 -9.23
N ASP A 22 7.57 -18.25 -9.30
CA ASP A 22 8.61 -19.18 -9.74
C ASP A 22 8.98 -18.93 -11.21
N GLU A 23 8.00 -18.86 -12.11
CA GLU A 23 8.19 -18.50 -13.53
C GLU A 23 8.94 -17.16 -13.70
N VAL A 24 8.53 -16.15 -12.93
CA VAL A 24 9.19 -14.84 -12.94
C VAL A 24 10.63 -14.94 -12.44
N LYS A 25 10.90 -15.77 -11.45
CA LYS A 25 12.25 -15.97 -10.91
C LYS A 25 13.17 -16.66 -11.91
N GLU A 26 12.65 -17.61 -12.68
CA GLU A 26 13.37 -18.25 -13.78
C GLU A 26 13.68 -17.26 -14.91
N GLN A 27 12.68 -16.45 -15.32
CA GLN A 27 12.84 -15.48 -16.40
C GLN A 27 13.72 -14.29 -16.00
N TYR A 28 13.68 -13.88 -14.72
CA TYR A 28 14.42 -12.74 -14.17
C TYR A 28 15.13 -13.13 -12.86
N PRO A 29 16.30 -13.79 -12.94
CA PRO A 29 17.02 -14.29 -11.76
C PRO A 29 17.36 -13.23 -10.72
N ASP A 30 17.54 -11.97 -11.12
CA ASP A 30 17.88 -10.85 -10.23
C ASP A 30 16.66 -10.23 -9.54
N TYR A 31 15.42 -10.58 -9.95
CA TYR A 31 14.23 -10.05 -9.32
C TYR A 31 14.05 -10.66 -7.94
N HIS A 32 13.46 -9.87 -7.04
CA HIS A 32 13.03 -10.36 -5.73
C HIS A 32 12.10 -11.58 -5.88
N ALA A 33 11.08 -11.48 -6.74
CA ALA A 33 10.15 -12.54 -7.13
C ALA A 33 9.67 -13.39 -5.93
N ARG A 34 9.25 -12.73 -4.89
CA ARG A 34 8.71 -13.28 -3.63
C ARG A 34 7.61 -12.36 -3.10
N PRO A 35 6.84 -12.78 -2.08
CA PRO A 35 5.96 -11.86 -1.37
C PRO A 35 6.72 -10.59 -0.96
N VAL A 36 6.13 -9.42 -1.22
CA VAL A 36 6.76 -8.11 -0.94
C VAL A 36 6.31 -7.64 0.44
N PRO A 37 7.25 -7.42 1.39
CA PRO A 37 6.93 -6.92 2.72
C PRO A 37 6.43 -5.47 2.67
N SER A 38 5.77 -5.03 3.71
CA SER A 38 5.47 -3.61 3.92
C SER A 38 6.75 -2.82 4.22
N PHE A 39 6.71 -1.50 3.98
CA PHE A 39 7.85 -0.61 4.14
C PHE A 39 7.49 0.60 5.01
N GLY A 40 8.32 0.92 5.99
CA GLY A 40 8.15 2.01 6.96
C GLY A 40 8.02 1.50 8.40
N PRO A 41 7.81 2.40 9.39
CA PRO A 41 7.76 2.08 10.81
C PRO A 41 6.67 1.05 11.15
N GLU A 42 6.89 0.26 12.20
CA GLU A 42 5.97 -0.81 12.61
C GLU A 42 4.62 -0.28 13.13
N ARG A 43 4.62 0.86 13.81
CA ARG A 43 3.43 1.54 14.34
C ARG A 43 3.20 2.87 13.63
N PRO A 44 2.67 2.86 12.40
CA PRO A 44 2.48 4.07 11.64
C PRO A 44 1.24 4.86 12.13
N ARG A 45 1.28 6.18 11.94
CA ARG A 45 0.08 7.01 12.01
C ARG A 45 -0.70 7.06 10.71
N LEU A 46 -0.03 6.74 9.58
CA LEU A 46 -0.62 6.68 8.25
C LEU A 46 -0.21 5.37 7.58
N LEU A 47 -1.14 4.45 7.35
CA LEU A 47 -0.92 3.23 6.60
C LEU A 47 -1.49 3.39 5.18
N ILE A 48 -0.61 3.33 4.18
CA ILE A 48 -0.98 3.40 2.76
C ILE A 48 -1.13 1.98 2.22
N VAL A 49 -2.29 1.66 1.68
CA VAL A 49 -2.63 0.33 1.18
C VAL A 49 -2.82 0.38 -0.33
N GLY A 50 -1.92 -0.25 -1.08
CA GLY A 50 -2.03 -0.46 -2.53
C GLY A 50 -2.72 -1.77 -2.89
N LEU A 51 -2.75 -2.07 -4.19
CA LEU A 51 -3.36 -3.27 -4.74
C LEU A 51 -2.45 -4.50 -4.56
N ALA A 52 -1.33 -4.51 -5.26
CA ALA A 52 -0.37 -5.62 -5.34
C ALA A 52 0.97 -5.11 -5.92
N PRO A 53 2.07 -5.87 -5.78
CA PRO A 53 3.34 -5.55 -6.42
C PRO A 53 3.22 -5.51 -7.95
N GLY A 54 3.78 -4.47 -8.57
CA GLY A 54 3.96 -4.42 -10.02
C GLY A 54 5.16 -5.27 -10.46
N MET A 55 5.07 -5.91 -11.65
CA MET A 55 6.04 -6.86 -12.17
C MET A 55 7.48 -6.32 -12.16
N HIS A 56 7.71 -5.19 -12.82
CA HIS A 56 9.04 -4.57 -12.97
C HIS A 56 9.34 -3.51 -11.89
N GLY A 57 8.40 -3.32 -10.94
CA GLY A 57 8.50 -2.41 -9.80
C GLY A 57 8.77 -3.16 -8.50
N ALA A 58 7.76 -3.22 -7.63
CA ALA A 58 7.87 -3.82 -6.31
C ALA A 58 8.25 -5.31 -6.33
N ASN A 59 7.78 -6.09 -7.32
CA ASN A 59 8.18 -7.49 -7.47
C ASN A 59 9.66 -7.65 -7.85
N ARG A 60 10.21 -6.71 -8.63
CA ARG A 60 11.64 -6.67 -8.96
C ARG A 60 12.48 -6.28 -7.75
N THR A 61 12.07 -5.24 -7.03
CA THR A 61 12.89 -4.59 -6.01
C THR A 61 12.71 -5.15 -4.60
N GLY A 62 11.57 -5.79 -4.32
CA GLY A 62 11.20 -6.27 -2.97
C GLY A 62 10.73 -5.15 -2.03
N ARG A 63 10.41 -3.94 -2.54
CA ARG A 63 9.85 -2.83 -1.76
C ARG A 63 8.61 -2.24 -2.47
N PRO A 64 7.50 -1.98 -1.74
CA PRO A 64 6.27 -1.47 -2.34
C PRO A 64 6.51 -0.18 -3.12
N PHE A 65 5.83 -0.02 -4.26
CA PHE A 65 5.87 1.18 -5.10
C PHE A 65 7.29 1.64 -5.50
N THR A 66 8.27 0.72 -5.57
CA THR A 66 9.65 1.05 -5.90
C THR A 66 9.98 0.65 -7.32
N GLY A 67 10.50 1.61 -8.10
CA GLY A 67 10.96 1.37 -9.47
C GLY A 67 9.83 1.27 -10.51
N ASP A 68 8.64 1.78 -10.21
CA ASP A 68 7.51 1.83 -11.13
C ASP A 68 6.88 3.22 -11.24
N HIS A 69 5.96 3.39 -12.21
CA HIS A 69 5.30 4.68 -12.45
C HIS A 69 4.47 5.16 -11.27
N ALA A 70 3.79 4.25 -10.58
CA ALA A 70 2.92 4.60 -9.46
C ALA A 70 3.73 5.12 -8.26
N GLY A 71 4.91 4.56 -8.06
CA GLY A 71 5.84 4.96 -7.00
C GLY A 71 6.34 6.39 -7.16
N ARG A 72 6.57 6.86 -8.38
CA ARG A 72 7.04 8.23 -8.61
C ARG A 72 6.11 9.27 -7.97
N LEU A 73 4.83 9.27 -8.35
CA LEU A 73 3.85 10.23 -7.79
C LEU A 73 3.68 10.04 -6.29
N LEU A 74 3.69 8.79 -5.80
CA LEU A 74 3.54 8.51 -4.37
C LEU A 74 4.70 9.08 -3.57
N TYR A 75 5.95 8.73 -3.91
CA TYR A 75 7.11 9.16 -3.12
C TYR A 75 7.41 10.66 -3.24
N GLU A 76 7.24 11.28 -4.42
CA GLU A 76 7.29 12.74 -4.57
C GLU A 76 6.26 13.44 -3.65
N THR A 77 5.05 12.86 -3.55
CA THR A 77 4.01 13.42 -2.66
C THR A 77 4.36 13.23 -1.19
N LEU A 78 4.85 12.07 -0.81
CA LEU A 78 5.28 11.81 0.57
C LEU A 78 6.42 12.75 0.99
N HIS A 79 7.42 12.93 0.13
CA HIS A 79 8.53 13.84 0.39
C HIS A 79 8.05 15.29 0.54
N GLY A 80 7.22 15.77 -0.38
CA GLY A 80 6.65 17.13 -0.30
C GLY A 80 5.75 17.35 0.93
N LEU A 81 5.32 16.27 1.60
CA LEU A 81 4.58 16.31 2.86
C LEU A 81 5.47 16.03 4.09
N GLY A 82 6.78 15.83 3.94
CA GLY A 82 7.70 15.49 5.03
C GLY A 82 7.51 14.08 5.60
N LEU A 83 6.94 13.16 4.80
CA LEU A 83 6.70 11.76 5.18
C LEU A 83 7.78 10.82 4.66
N SER A 84 8.73 11.30 3.87
CA SER A 84 9.95 10.60 3.47
C SER A 84 11.14 11.54 3.41
N ASN A 85 12.34 11.00 3.56
CA ASN A 85 13.60 11.76 3.53
C ASN A 85 14.05 12.10 2.10
N GLN A 86 13.49 11.43 1.07
CA GLN A 86 13.81 11.69 -0.33
C GLN A 86 12.59 11.47 -1.24
N PRO A 87 12.55 12.12 -2.44
CA PRO A 87 11.38 12.10 -3.33
C PRO A 87 11.29 10.86 -4.21
N GLU A 88 12.31 10.02 -4.25
CA GLU A 88 12.40 8.87 -5.15
C GLU A 88 12.64 7.58 -4.40
N SER A 89 12.16 6.47 -4.99
CA SER A 89 12.39 5.12 -4.54
C SER A 89 12.86 4.27 -5.72
N VAL A 90 14.16 4.02 -5.80
CA VAL A 90 14.80 3.36 -6.95
C VAL A 90 15.03 1.88 -6.68
N HIS A 91 15.59 1.53 -5.54
CA HIS A 91 15.81 0.16 -5.10
C HIS A 91 15.83 0.07 -3.56
N ARG A 92 15.73 -1.16 -3.01
CA ARG A 92 15.57 -1.35 -1.56
C ARG A 92 16.75 -0.91 -0.68
N ARG A 93 17.90 -0.54 -1.27
CA ARG A 93 19.11 -0.10 -0.56
C ARG A 93 19.46 1.36 -0.86
N ASP A 94 18.49 2.20 -1.20
CA ASP A 94 18.70 3.60 -1.61
C ASP A 94 18.60 4.59 -0.44
N ALA A 95 18.70 4.11 0.80
CA ALA A 95 18.60 4.91 2.03
C ALA A 95 17.28 5.68 2.20
N LEU A 96 16.24 5.33 1.44
CA LEU A 96 14.91 5.90 1.64
C LEU A 96 14.34 5.48 2.98
N GLU A 97 13.87 6.45 3.73
CA GLU A 97 13.17 6.27 5.00
C GLU A 97 11.80 6.92 4.98
N LEU A 98 10.83 6.30 5.64
CA LEU A 98 9.49 6.84 5.81
C LEU A 98 9.27 7.26 7.27
N ASN A 99 8.71 8.47 7.44
CA ASN A 99 8.40 9.04 8.74
C ASN A 99 6.89 8.99 9.01
N HIS A 100 6.47 8.37 10.12
CA HIS A 100 5.07 8.25 10.53
C HIS A 100 4.16 7.48 9.57
N CYS A 101 4.59 7.13 8.39
CA CYS A 101 3.81 6.38 7.41
C CYS A 101 4.44 5.04 7.06
N ARG A 102 3.59 4.08 6.68
CA ARG A 102 3.97 2.74 6.20
C ARG A 102 3.21 2.45 4.92
N ILE A 103 3.84 1.76 4.00
CA ILE A 103 3.23 1.37 2.72
C ILE A 103 3.12 -0.14 2.67
N THR A 104 1.96 -0.62 2.26
CA THR A 104 1.67 -2.04 2.05
C THR A 104 0.79 -2.26 0.84
N ASN A 105 0.49 -3.52 0.52
CA ASN A 105 -0.46 -3.92 -0.51
C ASN A 105 -1.49 -4.92 0.05
N ALA A 106 -2.69 -4.89 -0.50
CA ALA A 106 -3.76 -5.84 -0.21
C ALA A 106 -3.36 -7.29 -0.55
N VAL A 107 -2.59 -7.47 -1.63
CA VAL A 107 -1.97 -8.74 -2.01
C VAL A 107 -0.45 -8.56 -2.03
N LYS A 108 0.28 -9.48 -1.39
CA LYS A 108 1.74 -9.36 -1.21
C LYS A 108 2.56 -9.87 -2.39
N CYS A 109 1.96 -10.63 -3.29
CA CYS A 109 2.61 -11.25 -4.46
C CYS A 109 2.16 -10.55 -5.74
N VAL A 110 3.04 -10.47 -6.75
CA VAL A 110 2.67 -9.97 -8.07
C VAL A 110 1.64 -10.90 -8.72
N PRO A 111 0.47 -10.41 -9.14
CA PRO A 111 -0.47 -11.22 -9.90
C PRO A 111 -0.22 -11.06 -11.42
N PRO A 112 -0.48 -12.10 -12.23
CA PRO A 112 -0.50 -11.95 -13.68
C PRO A 112 -1.35 -10.77 -14.12
N GLN A 113 -0.83 -9.96 -15.06
CA GLN A 113 -1.49 -8.77 -15.61
C GLN A 113 -1.88 -7.71 -14.55
N ASN A 114 -1.27 -7.71 -13.37
CA ASN A 114 -1.63 -6.87 -12.22
C ASN A 114 -3.09 -7.05 -11.76
N LYS A 115 -3.69 -8.23 -11.97
CA LYS A 115 -5.08 -8.54 -11.64
C LYS A 115 -5.15 -9.69 -10.62
N PRO A 116 -5.16 -9.41 -9.32
CA PRO A 116 -5.41 -10.42 -8.31
C PRO A 116 -6.88 -10.89 -8.39
N VAL A 117 -7.12 -12.16 -8.11
CA VAL A 117 -8.47 -12.69 -7.97
C VAL A 117 -8.97 -12.57 -6.52
N GLY A 118 -10.27 -12.62 -6.32
CA GLY A 118 -10.88 -12.43 -4.99
C GLY A 118 -10.38 -13.43 -3.93
N ALA A 119 -10.04 -14.67 -4.32
CA ALA A 119 -9.46 -15.66 -3.41
C ALA A 119 -8.08 -15.24 -2.89
N GLU A 120 -7.24 -14.64 -3.72
CA GLU A 120 -5.90 -14.18 -3.36
C GLU A 120 -5.96 -12.98 -2.40
N VAL A 121 -6.90 -12.06 -2.64
CA VAL A 121 -7.18 -10.96 -1.69
C VAL A 121 -7.64 -11.54 -0.35
N ARG A 122 -8.50 -12.56 -0.35
CA ARG A 122 -8.94 -13.23 0.90
C ARG A 122 -7.79 -13.90 1.64
N ASN A 123 -6.95 -14.66 0.93
CA ASN A 123 -5.83 -15.39 1.52
C ASN A 123 -4.76 -14.45 2.12
N CYS A 124 -4.52 -13.28 1.47
CA CYS A 124 -3.61 -12.26 1.97
C CYS A 124 -4.19 -11.40 3.10
N ASN A 125 -5.51 -11.42 3.32
CA ASN A 125 -6.20 -10.47 4.19
C ASN A 125 -5.76 -10.57 5.66
N ALA A 126 -5.32 -11.74 6.14
CA ALA A 126 -4.78 -11.91 7.48
C ALA A 126 -3.51 -11.05 7.72
N PHE A 127 -2.62 -10.94 6.73
CA PHE A 127 -1.45 -10.05 6.81
C PHE A 127 -1.87 -8.58 6.86
N LEU A 128 -2.85 -8.18 6.03
CA LEU A 128 -3.37 -6.83 6.05
C LEU A 128 -4.05 -6.50 7.39
N ALA A 129 -4.84 -7.41 7.95
CA ALA A 129 -5.49 -7.23 9.24
C ALA A 129 -4.49 -6.96 10.38
N ALA A 130 -3.38 -7.70 10.39
CA ALA A 130 -2.30 -7.50 11.35
C ALA A 130 -1.62 -6.12 11.20
N GLU A 131 -1.38 -5.68 9.96
CA GLU A 131 -0.82 -4.35 9.68
C GLU A 131 -1.80 -3.21 10.05
N LEU A 132 -3.10 -3.42 9.81
CA LEU A 132 -4.14 -2.48 10.23
C LEU A 132 -4.23 -2.36 11.76
N ALA A 133 -4.06 -3.47 12.49
CA ALA A 133 -4.03 -3.45 13.96
C ALA A 133 -2.84 -2.68 14.53
N ALA A 134 -1.75 -2.56 13.77
CA ALA A 134 -0.56 -1.80 14.17
C ALA A 134 -0.69 -0.28 13.94
N VAL A 135 -1.73 0.19 13.23
CA VAL A 135 -1.97 1.62 13.02
C VAL A 135 -2.32 2.28 14.36
N ALA A 136 -1.63 3.37 14.68
CA ALA A 136 -1.83 4.10 15.93
C ALA A 136 -3.30 4.56 16.09
N SER A 137 -3.76 4.65 17.34
CA SER A 137 -5.09 5.21 17.64
C SER A 137 -5.24 6.63 17.07
N GLY A 138 -6.38 6.91 16.44
CA GLY A 138 -6.63 8.15 15.71
C GLY A 138 -5.79 8.30 14.43
N GLY A 139 -5.10 7.24 14.00
CA GLY A 139 -4.35 7.20 12.75
C GLY A 139 -5.26 7.06 11.52
N VAL A 140 -4.64 7.02 10.34
CA VAL A 140 -5.33 6.98 9.05
C VAL A 140 -4.90 5.74 8.27
N ILE A 141 -5.88 5.09 7.67
CA ILE A 141 -5.73 4.05 6.64
C ILE A 141 -6.04 4.72 5.31
N PHE A 142 -5.07 4.75 4.39
CA PHE A 142 -5.19 5.41 3.09
C PHE A 142 -5.27 4.36 1.98
N ALA A 143 -6.46 4.17 1.41
CA ALA A 143 -6.69 3.14 0.39
C ALA A 143 -6.47 3.69 -1.02
N LEU A 144 -5.55 3.07 -1.76
CA LEU A 144 -5.25 3.39 -3.17
C LEU A 144 -6.07 2.48 -4.11
N GLY A 145 -7.28 2.92 -4.43
CA GLY A 145 -8.20 2.25 -5.34
C GLY A 145 -9.21 1.32 -4.64
N GLY A 146 -10.29 1.00 -5.36
CA GLY A 146 -11.43 0.24 -4.82
C GLY A 146 -11.09 -1.16 -4.31
N VAL A 147 -10.09 -1.84 -4.90
CA VAL A 147 -9.68 -3.17 -4.43
C VAL A 147 -8.97 -3.08 -3.08
N ALA A 148 -8.08 -2.09 -2.91
CA ALA A 148 -7.41 -1.83 -1.63
C ALA A 148 -8.43 -1.45 -0.54
N HIS A 149 -9.37 -0.55 -0.87
CA HIS A 149 -10.48 -0.18 0.00
C HIS A 149 -11.30 -1.41 0.43
N GLY A 150 -11.77 -2.23 -0.51
CA GLY A 150 -12.53 -3.44 -0.20
C GLY A 150 -11.76 -4.46 0.64
N ALA A 151 -10.43 -4.58 0.42
CA ALA A 151 -9.57 -5.42 1.25
C ALA A 151 -9.46 -4.90 2.69
N VAL A 152 -9.37 -3.57 2.87
CA VAL A 152 -9.40 -2.91 4.19
C VAL A 152 -10.72 -3.17 4.90
N LEU A 153 -11.86 -2.93 4.23
CA LEU A 153 -13.18 -3.19 4.83
C LEU A 153 -13.32 -4.64 5.28
N LYS A 154 -12.87 -5.57 4.44
CA LYS A 154 -12.90 -6.99 4.77
C LYS A 154 -12.03 -7.32 5.99
N ALA A 155 -10.81 -6.76 6.07
CA ALA A 155 -9.90 -6.99 7.19
C ALA A 155 -10.43 -6.43 8.51
N LEU A 156 -11.24 -5.37 8.43
CA LEU A 156 -11.90 -4.73 9.58
C LEU A 156 -13.32 -5.26 9.84
N ALA A 157 -13.77 -6.28 9.08
CA ALA A 157 -15.14 -6.83 9.14
C ALA A 157 -16.25 -5.77 8.95
N LEU A 158 -15.98 -4.73 8.15
CA LEU A 158 -16.92 -3.64 7.85
C LEU A 158 -17.79 -3.98 6.62
N LYS A 159 -19.03 -3.46 6.60
CA LYS A 159 -19.97 -3.68 5.49
C LYS A 159 -19.74 -2.65 4.38
N PRO A 160 -19.47 -3.06 3.13
CA PRO A 160 -19.17 -2.12 2.03
C PRO A 160 -20.24 -1.06 1.76
N LYS A 161 -21.51 -1.36 2.04
CA LYS A 161 -22.62 -0.41 1.85
C LYS A 161 -22.54 0.83 2.73
N ASP A 162 -21.91 0.68 3.94
CA ASP A 162 -21.80 1.75 4.93
C ASP A 162 -20.55 2.63 4.68
N PHE A 163 -19.65 2.17 3.81
CA PHE A 163 -18.37 2.81 3.48
C PHE A 163 -18.16 2.82 1.95
N PRO A 164 -18.89 3.64 1.18
CA PRO A 164 -18.76 3.67 -0.27
C PRO A 164 -17.39 4.23 -0.68
N PHE A 165 -16.71 3.53 -1.62
CA PHE A 165 -15.45 4.01 -2.19
C PHE A 165 -15.66 5.25 -3.06
N GLY A 166 -14.83 6.27 -2.87
CA GLY A 166 -14.76 7.47 -3.70
C GLY A 166 -13.47 8.25 -3.48
N HIS A 167 -12.90 8.84 -4.55
CA HIS A 167 -11.71 9.66 -4.41
C HIS A 167 -11.94 10.86 -3.47
N GLY A 168 -11.19 10.91 -2.38
CA GLY A 168 -11.33 11.92 -1.34
C GLY A 168 -12.39 11.61 -0.29
N ASN A 169 -13.07 10.47 -0.35
CA ASN A 169 -13.97 10.06 0.74
C ASN A 169 -13.19 9.83 2.04
N GLU A 170 -13.79 10.30 3.14
CA GLU A 170 -13.27 10.18 4.49
C GLU A 170 -14.31 9.48 5.36
N HIS A 171 -13.94 8.33 5.90
CA HIS A 171 -14.81 7.56 6.78
C HIS A 171 -14.21 7.50 8.20
N ARG A 172 -14.96 7.98 9.19
CA ARG A 172 -14.59 7.80 10.59
C ARG A 172 -14.95 6.38 11.03
N LEU A 173 -13.97 5.64 11.53
CA LEU A 173 -14.18 4.29 12.07
C LEU A 173 -14.54 4.35 13.56
N ASP A 174 -15.26 3.34 14.06
CA ASP A 174 -15.72 3.29 15.47
C ASP A 174 -14.56 3.26 16.48
N ASP A 175 -13.41 2.74 16.07
CA ASP A 175 -12.18 2.71 16.87
C ASP A 175 -11.39 4.02 16.87
N GLY A 176 -11.96 5.06 16.27
CA GLY A 176 -11.39 6.40 16.21
C GLY A 176 -10.38 6.64 15.08
N ARG A 177 -10.02 5.63 14.29
CA ARG A 177 -9.20 5.78 13.09
C ARG A 177 -10.03 6.35 11.93
N TRP A 178 -9.35 6.70 10.84
CA TRP A 178 -9.96 7.14 9.60
C TRP A 178 -9.61 6.19 8.45
N LEU A 179 -10.56 5.95 7.56
CA LEU A 179 -10.31 5.38 6.24
C LEU A 179 -10.48 6.49 5.21
N VAL A 180 -9.44 6.76 4.44
CA VAL A 180 -9.41 7.79 3.39
C VAL A 180 -9.14 7.14 2.05
N ASP A 181 -9.93 7.48 1.05
CA ASP A 181 -9.85 6.87 -0.28
C ASP A 181 -9.17 7.76 -1.30
N SER A 182 -8.37 7.17 -2.16
CA SER A 182 -7.88 7.82 -3.38
C SER A 182 -8.00 6.89 -4.58
N TYR A 183 -8.19 7.44 -5.78
CA TYR A 183 -7.88 6.69 -6.99
C TYR A 183 -6.42 6.25 -6.96
N HIS A 184 -6.15 5.06 -7.52
CA HIS A 184 -4.80 4.52 -7.58
C HIS A 184 -3.89 5.38 -8.48
N CYS A 185 -2.66 5.65 -8.06
CA CYS A 185 -1.66 6.44 -8.78
C CYS A 185 -1.02 5.68 -9.96
N SER A 186 -1.74 4.76 -10.59
CA SER A 186 -1.30 4.01 -11.76
C SER A 186 -1.11 4.90 -12.99
N ARG A 187 -0.26 4.42 -13.93
CA ARG A 187 -0.07 5.09 -15.22
C ARG A 187 -1.40 5.35 -15.94
N TYR A 188 -2.31 4.38 -15.95
CA TYR A 188 -3.63 4.53 -16.56
C TYR A 188 -4.40 5.73 -15.98
N ASN A 189 -4.56 5.80 -14.66
CA ASN A 189 -5.32 6.90 -14.04
C ASN A 189 -4.66 8.27 -14.21
N THR A 190 -3.33 8.34 -14.22
CA THR A 190 -2.61 9.61 -14.41
C THR A 190 -2.63 10.07 -15.87
N GLN A 191 -2.46 9.17 -16.84
CA GLN A 191 -2.52 9.50 -18.27
C GLN A 191 -3.93 9.86 -18.73
N THR A 192 -4.96 9.19 -18.23
CA THR A 192 -6.36 9.51 -18.52
C THR A 192 -6.89 10.71 -17.74
N ARG A 193 -6.05 11.35 -16.93
CA ARG A 193 -6.41 12.46 -16.03
C ARG A 193 -7.52 12.13 -15.02
N ARG A 194 -7.86 10.85 -14.83
CA ARG A 194 -8.75 10.41 -13.76
C ARG A 194 -8.18 10.77 -12.38
N LEU A 195 -6.86 10.77 -12.25
CA LEU A 195 -6.13 11.25 -11.10
C LEU A 195 -5.04 12.23 -11.56
N THR A 196 -5.11 13.47 -11.11
CA THR A 196 -4.04 14.45 -11.30
C THR A 196 -3.12 14.51 -10.08
N THR A 197 -1.90 15.03 -10.25
CA THR A 197 -0.95 15.28 -9.15
C THR A 197 -1.56 16.18 -8.07
N VAL A 198 -2.32 17.19 -8.47
CA VAL A 198 -2.98 18.13 -7.55
C VAL A 198 -4.04 17.41 -6.71
N MET A 199 -4.89 16.59 -7.35
CA MET A 199 -5.89 15.79 -6.66
C MET A 199 -5.25 14.85 -5.64
N PHE A 200 -4.19 14.13 -6.05
CA PHE A 200 -3.50 13.18 -5.20
C PHE A 200 -2.84 13.85 -3.97
N ARG A 201 -2.10 14.94 -4.21
CA ARG A 201 -1.45 15.72 -3.14
C ARG A 201 -2.46 16.30 -2.15
N ARG A 202 -3.61 16.78 -2.64
CA ARG A 202 -4.69 17.29 -1.78
C ARG A 202 -5.22 16.21 -0.83
N VAL A 203 -5.57 15.04 -1.33
CA VAL A 203 -6.14 13.95 -0.52
C VAL A 203 -5.11 13.38 0.44
N MET A 204 -3.86 13.18 -0.01
CA MET A 204 -2.77 12.72 0.87
C MET A 204 -2.43 13.76 1.97
N GLY A 205 -2.43 15.04 1.62
CA GLY A 205 -2.26 16.13 2.59
C GLY A 205 -3.38 16.15 3.64
N ARG A 206 -4.61 15.89 3.21
CA ARG A 206 -5.75 15.75 4.12
C ARG A 206 -5.60 14.54 5.05
N ALA A 207 -5.20 13.38 4.51
CA ALA A 207 -4.92 12.17 5.29
C ALA A 207 -3.83 12.42 6.35
N ARG A 208 -2.74 13.13 5.99
CA ARG A 208 -1.71 13.55 6.94
C ARG A 208 -2.28 14.41 8.08
N THR A 209 -3.16 15.35 7.76
CA THR A 209 -3.81 16.23 8.76
C THR A 209 -4.68 15.44 9.72
N LEU A 210 -5.50 14.53 9.19
CA LEU A 210 -6.34 13.63 10.00
C LEU A 210 -5.51 12.72 10.90
N ALA A 211 -4.36 12.23 10.40
CA ALA A 211 -3.41 11.44 11.18
C ALA A 211 -2.67 12.28 12.26
N LYS A 212 -2.89 13.58 12.32
CA LYS A 212 -2.22 14.52 13.25
C LYS A 212 -0.68 14.42 13.17
N ILE A 213 -0.16 14.24 11.97
CA ILE A 213 1.30 14.21 11.74
C ILE A 213 1.79 15.67 11.60
N PRO A 214 2.72 16.12 12.46
CA PRO A 214 3.20 17.50 12.46
C PRO A 214 3.88 17.85 11.12
N ARG A 215 3.82 19.13 10.74
CA ARG A 215 4.63 19.63 9.63
C ARG A 215 6.10 19.65 10.07
N GLN A 216 6.98 19.08 9.26
CA GLN A 216 8.42 19.35 9.48
C GLN A 216 8.62 20.86 9.30
N ARG A 217 9.21 21.49 10.30
CA ARG A 217 9.72 22.87 10.16
C ARG A 217 10.93 22.77 9.23
N GLY A 218 10.86 23.38 8.05
CA GLY A 218 12.00 23.58 7.17
C GLY A 218 13.06 24.44 7.81
#